data_04e5e5d5b400f5c346c7aac6756c3331
#
_entry.id   04e5e5d5b400f5c346c7aac6756c3331
#
_cell.length_a   1.000
_cell.length_b   1.000
_cell.length_c   1.000
_cell.angle_alpha   90.00
_cell.angle_beta   90.00
_cell.angle_gamma   90.00
#
_symmetry.space_group_name_H-M   'P 1'
#
loop_
_entity.id
_entity.type
_entity.pdbx_description
1 polymer ?
#
loop_
_entity_poly.entity_id
_entity_poly.type
_entity_poly.pdbx_seq_one_letter_code
_entity_poly.pdbx_strand_id
1 'polypeptide(L)'
;MALGCDTATTINAARLQTLVNGGYTFVARYLAGSYALTASEKSIITGGGLYIISIWEKGSPTSSSYFTAAKGTSDATDAIAAATAIGQPSGTPIYFAVDYDASTSDISGPIKNYLQAVKAVFVSQNYPYALGLYGSGAVLSYYQSTFTYPWLAGSTGWSGSSTYTGYVLKQYANGTTIGSGTGQITIDKDDSNGSAGGWK
;
A
#
# COMPACT_ATOMS: atom_id res chain seq x y z
N MET A 1 -7.24 -13.37 11.36
CA MET A 1 -6.64 -12.58 10.26
C MET A 1 -7.74 -12.22 9.28
N ALA A 2 -7.72 -11.03 8.73
CA ALA A 2 -8.69 -10.58 7.74
C ALA A 2 -8.11 -10.80 6.34
N LEU A 3 -8.87 -11.44 5.45
CA LEU A 3 -8.47 -11.69 4.07
C LEU A 3 -8.68 -10.43 3.23
N GLY A 4 -7.67 -10.04 2.47
CA GLY A 4 -7.71 -8.93 1.54
C GLY A 4 -6.89 -9.18 0.28
N CYS A 5 -6.80 -8.15 -0.52
CA CYS A 5 -5.97 -8.17 -1.71
C CYS A 5 -5.52 -6.75 -2.10
N ASP A 6 -4.49 -6.68 -2.92
CA ASP A 6 -4.18 -5.49 -3.70
C ASP A 6 -4.32 -5.77 -5.20
N THR A 7 -4.57 -4.74 -5.98
CA THR A 7 -4.74 -4.87 -7.43
C THR A 7 -4.65 -3.54 -8.16
N ALA A 8 -4.04 -3.57 -9.34
CA ALA A 8 -4.11 -2.49 -10.33
C ALA A 8 -5.42 -2.51 -11.15
N THR A 9 -6.19 -3.60 -11.08
CA THR A 9 -7.44 -3.73 -11.83
C THR A 9 -8.56 -2.93 -11.19
N THR A 10 -9.20 -2.03 -11.92
CA THR A 10 -10.36 -1.26 -11.43
C THR A 10 -11.50 -2.17 -10.98
N ILE A 11 -12.06 -1.90 -9.80
CA ILE A 11 -13.17 -2.67 -9.22
C ILE A 11 -14.50 -2.15 -9.77
N ASN A 12 -15.16 -2.97 -10.56
CA ASN A 12 -16.56 -2.78 -10.94
C ASN A 12 -17.49 -3.61 -10.05
N ALA A 13 -18.80 -3.49 -10.21
CA ALA A 13 -19.79 -4.22 -9.39
C ALA A 13 -19.62 -5.76 -9.47
N ALA A 14 -19.28 -6.31 -10.64
CA ALA A 14 -19.09 -7.75 -10.80
C ALA A 14 -17.81 -8.25 -10.10
N ARG A 15 -16.72 -7.50 -10.19
CA ARG A 15 -15.45 -7.80 -9.49
C ARG A 15 -15.60 -7.66 -7.97
N LEU A 16 -16.33 -6.61 -7.52
CA LEU A 16 -16.69 -6.47 -6.12
C LEU A 16 -17.40 -7.74 -5.62
N GLN A 17 -18.42 -8.21 -6.36
CA GLN A 17 -19.17 -9.42 -5.96
C GLN A 17 -18.24 -10.66 -5.91
N THR A 18 -17.28 -10.77 -6.83
CA THR A 18 -16.26 -11.84 -6.79
C THR A 18 -15.44 -11.78 -5.50
N LEU A 19 -14.99 -10.57 -5.10
CA LEU A 19 -14.22 -10.39 -3.86
C LEU A 19 -15.08 -10.71 -2.63
N VAL A 20 -16.30 -10.19 -2.56
CA VAL A 20 -17.24 -10.43 -1.44
C VAL A 20 -17.54 -11.93 -1.30
N ASN A 21 -17.86 -12.61 -2.38
CA ASN A 21 -18.11 -14.06 -2.40
C ASN A 21 -16.86 -14.87 -2.01
N GLY A 22 -15.67 -14.35 -2.31
CA GLY A 22 -14.38 -14.94 -1.90
C GLY A 22 -14.02 -14.70 -0.43
N GLY A 23 -14.84 -13.96 0.32
CA GLY A 23 -14.61 -13.63 1.73
C GLY A 23 -13.58 -12.52 1.97
N TYR A 24 -13.25 -11.75 0.93
CA TYR A 24 -12.37 -10.59 1.07
C TYR A 24 -13.07 -9.48 1.87
N THR A 25 -12.34 -8.83 2.75
CA THR A 25 -12.84 -7.77 3.64
C THR A 25 -12.26 -6.40 3.32
N PHE A 26 -11.13 -6.36 2.62
CA PHE A 26 -10.51 -5.13 2.14
C PHE A 26 -9.87 -5.33 0.76
N VAL A 27 -9.68 -4.22 0.06
CA VAL A 27 -8.89 -4.14 -1.15
C VAL A 27 -7.96 -2.93 -1.08
N ALA A 28 -6.67 -3.15 -1.33
CA ALA A 28 -5.72 -2.07 -1.43
C ALA A 28 -5.70 -1.51 -2.86
N ARG A 29 -5.77 -0.18 -2.96
CA ARG A 29 -5.86 0.54 -4.22
C ARG A 29 -4.86 1.69 -4.27
N TYR A 30 -4.35 1.91 -5.46
CA TYR A 30 -3.38 2.96 -5.74
C TYR A 30 -4.03 4.34 -5.74
N LEU A 31 -3.35 5.34 -5.18
CA LEU A 31 -3.79 6.74 -5.21
C LEU A 31 -3.28 7.49 -6.45
N ALA A 32 -2.38 6.90 -7.22
CA ALA A 32 -1.76 7.53 -8.39
C ALA A 32 -1.63 6.57 -9.58
N GLY A 33 -1.30 7.14 -10.75
CA GLY A 33 -1.09 6.38 -11.99
C GLY A 33 -2.38 6.15 -12.78
N SER A 34 -2.26 5.35 -13.84
CA SER A 34 -3.39 5.04 -14.76
C SER A 34 -4.49 4.19 -14.12
N TYR A 35 -4.20 3.57 -13.00
CA TYR A 35 -5.11 2.73 -12.22
C TYR A 35 -5.44 3.32 -10.84
N ALA A 36 -5.33 4.65 -10.72
CA ALA A 36 -5.69 5.35 -9.49
C ALA A 36 -7.17 5.14 -9.13
N LEU A 37 -7.42 4.99 -7.84
CA LEU A 37 -8.77 4.88 -7.28
C LEU A 37 -9.61 6.10 -7.64
N THR A 38 -10.76 5.87 -8.25
CA THR A 38 -11.72 6.94 -8.58
C THR A 38 -12.85 7.03 -7.56
N ALA A 39 -13.55 8.17 -7.50
CA ALA A 39 -14.70 8.35 -6.61
C ALA A 39 -15.82 7.33 -6.89
N SER A 40 -16.06 6.99 -8.16
CA SER A 40 -17.02 5.96 -8.54
C SER A 40 -16.60 4.57 -8.04
N GLU A 41 -15.34 4.19 -8.23
CA GLU A 41 -14.80 2.92 -7.74
C GLU A 41 -14.82 2.85 -6.21
N LYS A 42 -14.41 3.92 -5.51
CA LYS A 42 -14.55 4.03 -4.05
C LYS A 42 -15.98 3.72 -3.60
N SER A 43 -16.99 4.36 -4.24
CA SER A 43 -18.38 4.15 -3.88
C SER A 43 -18.84 2.70 -4.08
N ILE A 44 -18.37 2.02 -5.13
CA ILE A 44 -18.63 0.60 -5.37
C ILE A 44 -18.02 -0.24 -4.25
N ILE A 45 -16.73 -0.04 -3.94
CA ILE A 45 -16.00 -0.84 -2.94
C ILE A 45 -16.64 -0.68 -1.55
N THR A 46 -16.83 0.56 -1.10
CA THR A 46 -17.35 0.85 0.24
C THR A 46 -18.82 0.50 0.39
N GLY A 47 -19.62 0.71 -0.67
CA GLY A 47 -21.02 0.30 -0.74
C GLY A 47 -21.21 -1.22 -0.68
N GLY A 48 -20.24 -1.99 -1.15
CA GLY A 48 -20.20 -3.45 -1.02
C GLY A 48 -19.65 -3.96 0.31
N GLY A 49 -19.31 -3.06 1.23
CA GLY A 49 -18.87 -3.41 2.57
C GLY A 49 -17.36 -3.66 2.73
N LEU A 50 -16.57 -3.56 1.67
CA LEU A 50 -15.10 -3.70 1.77
C LEU A 50 -14.46 -2.41 2.27
N TYR A 51 -13.35 -2.57 3.02
CA TYR A 51 -12.47 -1.46 3.36
C TYR A 51 -11.46 -1.21 2.23
N ILE A 52 -11.02 0.03 2.11
CA ILE A 52 -9.95 0.45 1.19
C ILE A 52 -8.66 0.64 1.97
N ILE A 53 -7.54 0.20 1.42
CA ILE A 53 -6.20 0.51 1.90
C ILE A 53 -5.50 1.31 0.81
N SER A 54 -4.88 2.43 1.17
CA SER A 54 -4.29 3.35 0.21
C SER A 54 -2.81 3.08 -0.04
N ILE A 55 -2.47 2.84 -1.32
CA ILE A 55 -1.09 2.63 -1.78
C ILE A 55 -0.59 3.91 -2.47
N TRP A 56 0.61 4.35 -2.11
CA TRP A 56 1.36 5.31 -2.89
C TRP A 56 2.52 4.62 -3.60
N GLU A 57 2.34 4.44 -4.88
CA GLU A 57 3.34 3.92 -5.79
C GLU A 57 3.19 4.65 -7.13
N LYS A 58 3.91 5.77 -7.27
CA LYS A 58 3.90 6.61 -8.47
C LYS A 58 5.21 6.45 -9.24
N GLY A 59 5.18 5.71 -10.32
CA GLY A 59 6.37 5.30 -11.07
C GLY A 59 6.83 3.90 -10.62
N SER A 60 8.11 3.63 -10.68
CA SER A 60 8.66 2.29 -10.42
C SER A 60 9.66 2.35 -9.27
N PRO A 61 9.24 2.20 -7.99
CA PRO A 61 10.12 2.19 -6.82
C PRO A 61 10.89 0.86 -6.68
N THR A 62 11.43 0.37 -7.81
CA THR A 62 12.04 -0.95 -7.99
C THR A 62 13.58 -0.91 -8.03
N SER A 63 14.17 0.26 -7.74
CA SER A 63 15.63 0.43 -7.67
C SER A 63 16.01 1.64 -6.83
N SER A 64 17.24 1.66 -6.33
CA SER A 64 17.75 2.74 -5.46
C SER A 64 17.72 4.12 -6.10
N SER A 65 17.80 4.22 -7.43
CA SER A 65 17.79 5.48 -8.17
C SER A 65 16.45 6.24 -8.08
N TYR A 66 15.35 5.54 -7.76
CA TYR A 66 14.06 6.17 -7.52
C TYR A 66 14.06 7.03 -6.25
N PHE A 67 14.77 6.59 -5.21
CA PHE A 67 14.66 7.11 -3.86
C PHE A 67 15.60 8.30 -3.63
N THR A 68 15.09 9.51 -3.94
CA THR A 68 15.77 10.76 -3.62
C THR A 68 14.96 11.61 -2.64
N ALA A 69 15.59 12.52 -1.90
CA ALA A 69 14.87 13.43 -0.99
C ALA A 69 13.84 14.30 -1.74
N ALA A 70 14.20 14.81 -2.92
CA ALA A 70 13.28 15.59 -3.76
C ALA A 70 12.05 14.78 -4.18
N LYS A 71 12.25 13.50 -4.58
CA LYS A 71 11.17 12.59 -4.92
C LYS A 71 10.28 12.30 -3.69
N GLY A 72 10.88 12.09 -2.51
CA GLY A 72 10.14 11.88 -1.27
C GLY A 72 9.24 13.06 -0.91
N THR A 73 9.74 14.29 -1.08
CA THR A 73 8.94 15.51 -0.86
C THR A 73 7.77 15.60 -1.85
N SER A 74 8.04 15.39 -3.14
CA SER A 74 6.98 15.42 -4.17
C SER A 74 5.94 14.33 -3.94
N ASP A 75 6.38 13.08 -3.69
CA ASP A 75 5.49 11.95 -3.50
C ASP A 75 4.60 12.12 -2.26
N ALA A 76 5.14 12.60 -1.16
CA ALA A 76 4.35 12.86 0.05
C ALA A 76 3.30 13.95 -0.17
N THR A 77 3.68 15.03 -0.85
CA THR A 77 2.75 16.13 -1.18
C THR A 77 1.61 15.65 -2.07
N ASP A 78 1.95 14.93 -3.13
CA ASP A 78 0.98 14.39 -4.09
C ASP A 78 0.09 13.31 -3.43
N ALA A 79 0.66 12.45 -2.56
CA ALA A 79 -0.07 11.41 -1.85
C ALA A 79 -1.14 11.99 -0.91
N ILE A 80 -0.77 13.02 -0.14
CA ILE A 80 -1.70 13.73 0.76
C ILE A 80 -2.81 14.40 -0.06
N ALA A 81 -2.46 15.07 -1.16
CA ALA A 81 -3.43 15.71 -2.04
C ALA A 81 -4.41 14.69 -2.65
N ALA A 82 -3.90 13.55 -3.15
CA ALA A 82 -4.72 12.48 -3.73
C ALA A 82 -5.64 11.84 -2.68
N ALA A 83 -5.13 11.53 -1.49
CA ALA A 83 -5.92 10.98 -0.39
C ALA A 83 -7.04 11.94 0.04
N THR A 84 -6.74 13.23 0.13
CA THR A 84 -7.73 14.28 0.43
C THR A 84 -8.80 14.37 -0.66
N ALA A 85 -8.39 14.38 -1.92
CA ALA A 85 -9.30 14.48 -3.06
C ALA A 85 -10.27 13.30 -3.17
N ILE A 86 -9.81 12.07 -2.83
CA ILE A 86 -10.68 10.89 -2.81
C ILE A 86 -11.53 10.80 -1.54
N GLY A 87 -11.31 11.67 -0.55
CA GLY A 87 -12.03 11.70 0.72
C GLY A 87 -11.60 10.55 1.65
N GLN A 88 -10.33 10.23 1.68
CA GLN A 88 -9.76 9.32 2.68
C GLN A 88 -9.87 9.96 4.07
N PRO A 89 -10.36 9.27 5.10
CA PRO A 89 -10.45 9.81 6.45
C PRO A 89 -9.06 10.12 7.04
N SER A 90 -8.94 11.25 7.72
CA SER A 90 -7.73 11.63 8.45
C SER A 90 -7.32 10.55 9.46
N GLY A 91 -6.01 10.38 9.65
CA GLY A 91 -5.44 9.39 10.56
C GLY A 91 -5.32 7.97 9.99
N THR A 92 -5.97 7.65 8.86
CA THR A 92 -5.76 6.36 8.17
C THR A 92 -4.44 6.36 7.39
N PRO A 93 -3.78 5.19 7.20
CA PRO A 93 -2.45 5.16 6.59
C PRO A 93 -2.45 5.31 5.07
N ILE A 94 -1.36 5.88 4.56
CA ILE A 94 -0.94 5.78 3.16
C ILE A 94 0.35 4.94 3.14
N TYR A 95 0.35 3.84 2.39
CA TYR A 95 1.48 2.91 2.29
C TYR A 95 2.40 3.31 1.13
N PHE A 96 3.61 3.75 1.44
CA PHE A 96 4.66 4.04 0.46
C PHE A 96 5.40 2.75 0.11
N ALA A 97 5.66 2.52 -1.19
CA ALA A 97 6.27 1.27 -1.64
C ALA A 97 7.79 1.38 -1.77
N VAL A 98 8.50 0.33 -1.30
CA VAL A 98 9.87 -0.02 -1.64
C VAL A 98 9.82 -1.40 -2.27
N ASP A 99 9.67 -1.44 -3.60
CA ASP A 99 9.29 -2.66 -4.33
C ASP A 99 10.50 -3.36 -4.98
N TYR A 100 11.53 -3.62 -4.17
CA TYR A 100 12.69 -4.45 -4.55
C TYR A 100 13.44 -4.95 -3.33
N ASP A 101 14.32 -5.94 -3.52
CA ASP A 101 15.20 -6.42 -2.46
C ASP A 101 16.35 -5.43 -2.21
N ALA A 102 16.06 -4.43 -1.38
CA ALA A 102 16.98 -3.34 -1.12
C ALA A 102 18.18 -3.81 -0.28
N SER A 103 19.38 -3.44 -0.73
CA SER A 103 20.63 -3.67 0.02
C SER A 103 20.67 -2.82 1.31
N THR A 104 21.49 -3.21 2.26
CA THR A 104 21.72 -2.41 3.49
C THR A 104 22.18 -0.99 3.18
N SER A 105 23.00 -0.80 2.13
CA SER A 105 23.44 0.53 1.68
C SER A 105 22.30 1.34 1.09
N ASP A 106 21.38 0.71 0.36
CA ASP A 106 20.19 1.41 -0.16
C ASP A 106 19.25 1.82 0.97
N ILE A 107 19.01 0.92 1.92
CA ILE A 107 18.15 1.16 3.09
C ILE A 107 18.68 2.33 3.92
N SER A 108 19.99 2.37 4.20
CA SER A 108 20.62 3.41 5.03
C SER A 108 21.00 4.69 4.27
N GLY A 109 20.92 4.68 2.95
CA GLY A 109 21.27 5.76 2.03
C GLY A 109 20.07 6.36 1.30
N PRO A 110 19.85 6.04 0.02
CA PRO A 110 18.81 6.67 -0.80
C PRO A 110 17.41 6.49 -0.23
N ILE A 111 17.02 5.28 0.21
CA ILE A 111 15.70 5.03 0.81
C ILE A 111 15.52 5.87 2.08
N LYS A 112 16.56 5.96 2.93
CA LYS A 112 16.51 6.83 4.11
C LYS A 112 16.24 8.28 3.76
N ASN A 113 16.95 8.83 2.76
CA ASN A 113 16.78 10.21 2.35
C ASN A 113 15.35 10.48 1.84
N TYR A 114 14.81 9.55 1.06
CA TYR A 114 13.44 9.60 0.56
C TYR A 114 12.42 9.55 1.71
N LEU A 115 12.48 8.54 2.58
CA LEU A 115 11.51 8.35 3.66
C LEU A 115 11.59 9.44 4.73
N GLN A 116 12.77 10.01 4.98
CA GLN A 116 12.91 11.20 5.84
C GLN A 116 12.21 12.43 5.23
N ALA A 117 12.32 12.62 3.91
CA ALA A 117 11.62 13.70 3.22
C ALA A 117 10.10 13.48 3.22
N VAL A 118 9.62 12.24 3.01
CA VAL A 118 8.20 11.89 3.18
C VAL A 118 7.73 12.26 4.58
N LYS A 119 8.42 11.82 5.62
CA LYS A 119 8.08 12.14 7.01
C LYS A 119 8.06 13.66 7.26
N ALA A 120 9.03 14.40 6.73
CA ALA A 120 9.11 15.84 6.93
C ALA A 120 7.87 16.57 6.37
N VAL A 121 7.36 16.18 5.22
CA VAL A 121 6.10 16.70 4.65
C VAL A 121 4.92 16.38 5.55
N PHE A 122 4.79 15.13 6.02
CA PHE A 122 3.69 14.74 6.93
C PHE A 122 3.74 15.54 8.23
N VAL A 123 4.92 15.74 8.81
CA VAL A 123 5.11 16.60 10.01
C VAL A 123 4.66 18.02 9.73
N SER A 124 5.10 18.63 8.62
CA SER A 124 4.76 20.01 8.26
C SER A 124 3.27 20.24 8.07
N GLN A 125 2.52 19.20 7.74
CA GLN A 125 1.06 19.21 7.58
C GLN A 125 0.32 18.61 8.78
N ASN A 126 0.98 18.47 9.93
CA ASN A 126 0.41 17.95 11.17
C ASN A 126 -0.16 16.53 11.05
N TYR A 127 0.53 15.65 10.30
CA TYR A 127 0.15 14.24 10.10
C TYR A 127 -1.34 14.05 9.71
N PRO A 128 -1.78 14.56 8.55
CA PRO A 128 -3.18 14.38 8.14
C PRO A 128 -3.51 12.89 7.95
N TYR A 129 -2.50 12.07 7.63
CA TYR A 129 -2.58 10.61 7.48
C TYR A 129 -1.45 9.93 8.25
N ALA A 130 -1.62 8.64 8.56
CA ALA A 130 -0.56 7.84 9.14
C ALA A 130 0.44 7.35 8.06
N LEU A 131 1.65 7.01 8.48
CA LEU A 131 2.72 6.53 7.60
C LEU A 131 2.72 5.00 7.55
N GLY A 132 2.41 4.44 6.38
CA GLY A 132 2.55 3.04 6.05
C GLY A 132 3.75 2.80 5.13
N LEU A 133 4.34 1.61 5.20
CA LEU A 133 5.49 1.22 4.38
C LEU A 133 5.31 -0.22 3.88
N TYR A 134 5.40 -0.42 2.55
CA TYR A 134 5.48 -1.73 1.91
C TYR A 134 6.95 -2.03 1.55
N GLY A 135 7.39 -3.26 1.79
CA GLY A 135 8.72 -3.69 1.36
C GLY A 135 9.19 -5.00 1.99
N SER A 136 10.49 -5.27 1.85
CA SER A 136 11.15 -6.43 2.45
C SER A 136 11.18 -6.35 3.97
N GLY A 137 11.37 -7.48 4.65
CA GLY A 137 11.52 -7.53 6.09
C GLY A 137 12.68 -6.66 6.61
N ALA A 138 13.76 -6.55 5.87
CA ALA A 138 14.91 -5.69 6.22
C ALA A 138 14.53 -4.19 6.18
N VAL A 139 13.81 -3.76 5.13
CA VAL A 139 13.29 -2.39 5.02
C VAL A 139 12.35 -2.09 6.18
N LEU A 140 11.37 -2.96 6.43
CA LEU A 140 10.38 -2.76 7.48
C LEU A 140 11.00 -2.72 8.87
N SER A 141 11.93 -3.63 9.18
CA SER A 141 12.66 -3.65 10.46
C SER A 141 13.43 -2.36 10.72
N TYR A 142 14.04 -1.79 9.66
CA TYR A 142 14.83 -0.56 9.80
C TYR A 142 13.97 0.66 10.10
N TYR A 143 12.75 0.71 9.54
CA TYR A 143 11.87 1.90 9.64
C TYR A 143 10.68 1.75 10.59
N GLN A 144 10.52 0.63 11.30
CA GLN A 144 9.36 0.31 12.14
C GLN A 144 9.02 1.36 13.21
N SER A 145 9.99 2.13 13.70
CA SER A 145 9.77 3.20 14.67
C SER A 145 9.14 4.45 14.09
N THR A 146 9.14 4.60 12.76
CA THR A 146 8.63 5.77 12.04
C THR A 146 7.40 5.43 11.20
N PHE A 147 7.46 4.30 10.49
CA PHE A 147 6.37 3.79 9.66
C PHE A 147 5.66 2.69 10.42
N THR A 148 4.62 3.08 11.18
CA THR A 148 3.96 2.22 12.15
C THR A 148 2.92 1.27 11.55
N TYR A 149 2.75 1.32 10.23
CA TYR A 149 1.92 0.40 9.44
C TYR A 149 2.79 -0.37 8.45
N PRO A 150 3.50 -1.42 8.87
CA PRO A 150 4.34 -2.22 8.00
C PRO A 150 3.53 -3.24 7.20
N TRP A 151 3.75 -3.25 5.87
CA TRP A 151 3.18 -4.21 4.93
C TRP A 151 4.31 -5.05 4.32
N LEU A 152 4.37 -6.32 4.69
CA LEU A 152 5.40 -7.24 4.21
C LEU A 152 5.10 -7.70 2.79
N ALA A 153 6.06 -7.50 1.88
CA ALA A 153 5.97 -7.94 0.49
C ALA A 153 5.91 -9.47 0.37
N GLY A 154 5.23 -9.96 -0.68
CA GLY A 154 5.04 -11.38 -0.95
C GLY A 154 6.31 -12.15 -1.34
N SER A 155 7.38 -11.44 -1.65
CA SER A 155 8.68 -11.99 -2.05
C SER A 155 9.45 -12.53 -0.84
N THR A 156 9.19 -13.77 -0.46
CA THR A 156 9.79 -14.41 0.73
C THR A 156 11.31 -14.55 0.67
N GLY A 157 11.90 -14.50 -0.54
CA GLY A 157 13.36 -14.51 -0.76
C GLY A 157 14.04 -13.17 -0.54
N TRP A 158 13.27 -12.08 -0.37
CA TRP A 158 13.85 -10.77 -0.09
C TRP A 158 14.43 -10.70 1.33
N SER A 159 15.44 -9.86 1.50
CA SER A 159 16.21 -9.70 2.72
C SER A 159 15.33 -9.50 3.96
N GLY A 160 15.47 -10.37 4.95
CA GLY A 160 14.71 -10.34 6.20
C GLY A 160 13.24 -10.76 6.10
N SER A 161 12.70 -11.02 4.91
CA SER A 161 11.24 -11.27 4.73
C SER A 161 10.79 -12.59 5.36
N SER A 162 11.64 -13.63 5.36
CA SER A 162 11.32 -14.93 5.94
C SER A 162 11.19 -14.91 7.48
N THR A 163 11.76 -13.92 8.14
CA THR A 163 11.84 -13.84 9.62
C THR A 163 11.08 -12.67 10.22
N TYR A 164 10.63 -11.71 9.38
CA TYR A 164 9.92 -10.54 9.87
C TYR A 164 8.48 -10.87 10.26
N THR A 165 8.10 -10.58 11.51
CA THR A 165 6.76 -10.86 12.07
C THR A 165 6.00 -9.62 12.52
N GLY A 166 6.63 -8.43 12.42
CA GLY A 166 6.06 -7.16 12.91
C GLY A 166 5.03 -6.50 11.97
N TYR A 167 4.56 -7.19 10.94
CA TYR A 167 3.65 -6.62 9.94
C TYR A 167 2.21 -6.50 10.43
N VAL A 168 1.51 -5.49 9.91
CA VAL A 168 0.04 -5.37 10.02
C VAL A 168 -0.65 -5.90 8.76
N LEU A 169 0.05 -5.89 7.63
CA LEU A 169 -0.33 -6.51 6.37
C LEU A 169 0.80 -7.41 5.87
N LYS A 170 0.44 -8.51 5.22
CA LYS A 170 1.37 -9.40 4.53
C LYS A 170 0.77 -9.85 3.21
N GLN A 171 1.47 -9.57 2.13
CA GLN A 171 1.20 -10.16 0.81
C GLN A 171 1.78 -11.58 0.80
N TYR A 172 1.02 -12.57 0.34
CA TYR A 172 1.45 -13.97 0.40
C TYR A 172 1.27 -14.76 -0.90
N ALA A 173 0.57 -14.20 -1.88
CA ALA A 173 0.44 -14.81 -3.21
C ALA A 173 0.20 -13.72 -4.26
N ASN A 174 1.00 -13.73 -5.31
CA ASN A 174 0.97 -12.71 -6.37
C ASN A 174 0.28 -13.25 -7.63
N GLY A 175 -0.34 -12.35 -8.41
CA GLY A 175 -0.88 -12.64 -9.74
C GLY A 175 -2.00 -13.68 -9.77
N THR A 176 -2.77 -13.83 -8.69
CA THR A 176 -3.88 -14.78 -8.61
C THR A 176 -5.08 -14.27 -9.38
N THR A 177 -5.53 -14.98 -10.40
CA THR A 177 -6.76 -14.66 -11.12
C THR A 177 -7.94 -15.40 -10.49
N ILE A 178 -8.99 -14.65 -10.13
CA ILE A 178 -10.24 -15.17 -9.54
C ILE A 178 -11.46 -14.66 -10.30
N GLY A 179 -12.61 -15.34 -10.13
CA GLY A 179 -13.84 -15.00 -10.84
C GLY A 179 -13.83 -15.39 -12.31
N SER A 180 -14.83 -14.94 -13.05
CA SER A 180 -14.97 -15.18 -14.49
C SER A 180 -15.75 -14.05 -15.18
N GLY A 181 -15.65 -13.97 -16.50
CA GLY A 181 -16.33 -12.95 -17.30
C GLY A 181 -16.03 -11.52 -16.81
N THR A 182 -17.06 -10.69 -16.65
CA THR A 182 -16.93 -9.31 -16.15
C THR A 182 -16.50 -9.21 -14.69
N GLY A 183 -16.64 -10.30 -13.93
CA GLY A 183 -16.20 -10.43 -12.54
C GLY A 183 -14.77 -10.96 -12.40
N GLN A 184 -14.10 -11.32 -13.50
CA GLN A 184 -12.71 -11.77 -13.46
C GLN A 184 -11.78 -10.64 -13.03
N ILE A 185 -10.86 -10.96 -12.11
CA ILE A 185 -9.87 -10.00 -11.59
C ILE A 185 -8.57 -10.73 -11.23
N THR A 186 -7.45 -10.08 -11.54
CA THR A 186 -6.12 -10.51 -11.05
C THR A 186 -5.76 -9.69 -9.83
N ILE A 187 -5.38 -10.36 -8.77
CA ILE A 187 -5.08 -9.78 -7.45
C ILE A 187 -3.78 -10.36 -6.90
N ASP A 188 -3.16 -9.61 -6.04
CA ASP A 188 -2.21 -10.14 -5.07
C ASP A 188 -2.94 -10.32 -3.74
N LYS A 189 -2.72 -11.48 -3.08
CA LYS A 189 -3.46 -11.82 -1.86
C LYS A 189 -2.74 -11.32 -0.63
N ASP A 190 -3.52 -10.72 0.27
CA ASP A 190 -3.05 -10.16 1.52
C ASP A 190 -3.77 -10.74 2.73
N ASP A 191 -3.02 -10.88 3.82
CA ASP A 191 -3.55 -11.11 5.15
C ASP A 191 -3.32 -9.86 6.02
N SER A 192 -4.32 -9.50 6.82
CA SER A 192 -4.18 -8.48 7.86
C SER A 192 -4.32 -9.09 9.25
N ASN A 193 -3.50 -8.61 10.19
CA ASN A 193 -3.66 -8.93 11.61
C ASN A 193 -4.81 -8.15 12.30
N GLY A 194 -5.58 -7.35 11.53
CA GLY A 194 -6.72 -6.55 12.00
C GLY A 194 -6.43 -5.07 12.21
N SER A 195 -5.18 -4.62 12.05
CA SER A 195 -4.77 -3.23 12.31
C SER A 195 -4.21 -2.51 11.08
N ALA A 196 -4.64 -2.90 9.88
CA ALA A 196 -4.11 -2.35 8.62
C ALA A 196 -4.57 -0.91 8.28
N GLY A 197 -5.47 -0.33 9.08
CA GLY A 197 -5.95 1.04 8.87
C GLY A 197 -6.83 1.23 7.63
N GLY A 198 -7.57 0.20 7.23
CA GLY A 198 -8.54 0.29 6.13
C GLY A 198 -9.67 1.28 6.44
N TRP A 199 -10.18 1.95 5.39
CA TRP A 199 -11.20 3.02 5.49
C TRP A 199 -12.37 2.81 4.52
N LYS A 200 -13.48 3.53 4.75
CA LYS A 200 -14.69 3.53 3.92
C LYS A 200 -15.15 4.94 3.60
#